data_d04d04e99cdb3495c2b6ebd693c708d3
#
_entry.id   d04d04e99cdb3495c2b6ebd693c708d3
#
_cell.length_a   1.000
_cell.length_b   1.000
_cell.length_c   1.000
_cell.angle_alpha   90.00
_cell.angle_beta   90.00
_cell.angle_gamma   90.00
#
_symmetry.space_group_name_H-M   'P 1'
#
loop_
_entity.id
_entity.type
_entity.pdbx_description
1 polymer ?
#
loop_
_entity_poly.entity_id
_entity_poly.type
_entity_poly.pdbx_seq_one_letter_code
_entity_poly.pdbx_strand_id
1 'polypeptide(L)'
;MMLNRFRLIVSLLCLFLILNLDSSCLRAAEAEKKETLNVLFIGNSYTARHKLAQVVKQMAEAGNPGLTLNPTTVIYGGRRLVDHWNLGTQNYVKQHALTRAEQEQTIATLKEAAKDPENRYAKGALARHRKLLKDFESQRTKWDVVVLQSYRDDLNGKDSLYAQYAPKFAALAKAQGARVILYETTPNTQNAKALKNPPESKAVMKKAKAIAALAKQIDASAAPMSLAGLHCQTERPDLTLRFVNDAHLNQTMAYLTACCLYAALFDRSPEGLPVDSITDIRFWKNKEREKDRDGKPITKTFSEKDRTDLQRIAWKSYQQFNQLRDDS
;
A
#
# COMPACT_ATOMS: atom_id res chain seq x y z
N MET A 1 68.01 -10.96 32.43
CA MET A 1 66.69 -10.39 32.83
C MET A 1 65.93 -9.69 31.67
N MET A 2 66.53 -9.40 30.53
CA MET A 2 65.85 -8.79 29.36
C MET A 2 65.10 -9.80 28.46
N LEU A 3 65.51 -11.04 28.36
CA LEU A 3 64.89 -12.01 27.45
C LEU A 3 63.49 -12.46 27.88
N ASN A 4 63.15 -12.44 29.16
CA ASN A 4 61.83 -12.88 29.64
C ASN A 4 60.73 -11.77 29.45
N ARG A 5 61.10 -10.52 29.37
CA ARG A 5 60.13 -9.42 29.10
C ARG A 5 59.67 -9.40 27.66
N PHE A 6 60.54 -9.80 26.72
CA PHE A 6 60.21 -9.81 25.29
C PHE A 6 59.22 -10.97 24.94
N ARG A 7 59.35 -12.13 25.59
CA ARG A 7 58.40 -13.25 25.39
C ARG A 7 57.03 -12.95 25.95
N LEU A 8 56.90 -12.19 27.03
CA LEU A 8 55.63 -11.84 27.63
C LEU A 8 54.83 -10.83 26.75
N ILE A 9 55.55 -9.85 26.15
CA ILE A 9 54.94 -8.85 25.27
C ILE A 9 54.43 -9.49 23.96
N VAL A 10 55.18 -10.40 23.36
CA VAL A 10 54.78 -11.11 22.15
C VAL A 10 53.57 -12.01 22.41
N SER A 11 53.51 -12.71 23.56
CA SER A 11 52.34 -13.50 23.92
C SER A 11 51.10 -12.68 24.22
N LEU A 12 51.22 -11.48 24.80
CA LEU A 12 50.08 -10.56 25.01
C LEU A 12 49.57 -9.96 23.68
N LEU A 13 50.45 -9.63 22.73
CA LEU A 13 50.04 -9.15 21.40
C LEU A 13 49.31 -10.20 20.56
N CYS A 14 49.78 -11.46 20.60
CA CYS A 14 49.09 -12.55 19.94
C CYS A 14 47.71 -12.83 20.54
N LEU A 15 47.55 -12.75 21.86
CA LEU A 15 46.26 -12.95 22.52
C LEU A 15 45.26 -11.81 22.17
N PHE A 16 45.73 -10.57 22.03
CA PHE A 16 44.90 -9.44 21.59
C PHE A 16 44.47 -9.53 20.13
N LEU A 17 45.30 -10.07 19.25
CA LEU A 17 44.96 -10.28 17.85
C LEU A 17 43.91 -11.42 17.68
N ILE A 18 44.00 -12.49 18.46
CA ILE A 18 43.03 -13.62 18.41
C ILE A 18 41.67 -13.18 18.94
N LEU A 19 41.62 -12.35 20.02
CA LEU A 19 40.37 -11.84 20.59
C LEU A 19 39.64 -10.83 19.67
N ASN A 20 40.39 -10.11 18.81
CA ASN A 20 39.76 -9.19 17.85
C ASN A 20 39.29 -9.89 16.55
N LEU A 21 39.89 -11.03 16.18
CA LEU A 21 39.43 -11.83 15.03
C LEU A 21 38.13 -12.57 15.31
N ASP A 22 37.95 -13.09 16.53
CA ASP A 22 36.71 -13.75 16.92
C ASP A 22 35.51 -12.79 17.01
N SER A 23 35.72 -11.54 17.45
CA SER A 23 34.65 -10.53 17.55
C SER A 23 34.17 -10.03 16.19
N SER A 24 35.01 -10.02 15.17
CA SER A 24 34.62 -9.64 13.81
C SER A 24 33.97 -10.80 13.05
N CYS A 25 34.37 -12.05 13.30
CA CYS A 25 33.70 -13.23 12.76
C CYS A 25 32.34 -13.49 13.42
N LEU A 26 32.19 -13.24 14.72
CA LEU A 26 30.91 -13.37 15.42
C LEU A 26 29.89 -12.31 14.98
N ARG A 27 30.31 -11.10 14.57
CA ARG A 27 29.42 -10.10 13.94
C ARG A 27 29.01 -10.42 12.52
N ALA A 28 29.78 -11.21 11.79
CA ALA A 28 29.44 -11.64 10.42
C ALA A 28 28.47 -12.85 10.38
N ALA A 29 28.22 -13.47 11.53
CA ALA A 29 27.36 -14.67 11.63
C ALA A 29 26.03 -14.42 12.38
N GLU A 30 25.67 -13.17 12.68
CA GLU A 30 24.27 -12.82 12.91
C GLU A 30 23.58 -12.93 11.56
N ALA A 31 23.03 -14.10 11.26
CA ALA A 31 22.15 -14.30 10.11
C ALA A 31 21.14 -13.17 10.14
N GLU A 32 21.17 -12.29 9.13
CA GLU A 32 20.22 -11.19 8.94
C GLU A 32 18.83 -11.75 9.17
N LYS A 33 18.21 -11.43 10.31
CA LYS A 33 16.88 -11.93 10.66
C LYS A 33 15.95 -11.39 9.59
N LYS A 34 15.61 -12.25 8.63
CA LYS A 34 14.79 -11.88 7.51
C LYS A 34 13.45 -11.37 8.02
N GLU A 35 13.28 -10.07 7.98
CA GLU A 35 12.05 -9.43 8.42
C GLU A 35 10.94 -9.74 7.43
N THR A 36 9.78 -10.15 7.93
CA THR A 36 8.60 -10.40 7.09
C THR A 36 7.51 -9.42 7.47
N LEU A 37 6.95 -8.72 6.47
CA LEU A 37 5.85 -7.78 6.62
C LEU A 37 4.61 -8.28 5.87
N ASN A 38 3.57 -8.68 6.60
CA ASN A 38 2.30 -9.12 6.02
C ASN A 38 1.36 -7.93 5.88
N VAL A 39 1.00 -7.58 4.64
CA VAL A 39 0.19 -6.40 4.33
C VAL A 39 -1.12 -6.81 3.66
N LEU A 40 -2.25 -6.45 4.26
CA LEU A 40 -3.57 -6.64 3.69
C LEU A 40 -4.04 -5.37 2.98
N PHE A 41 -4.32 -5.47 1.68
CA PHE A 41 -4.91 -4.39 0.90
C PHE A 41 -6.40 -4.64 0.68
N ILE A 42 -7.24 -3.74 1.17
CA ILE A 42 -8.68 -3.76 0.97
C ILE A 42 -9.05 -2.61 0.03
N GLY A 43 -9.70 -2.93 -1.08
CA GLY A 43 -10.04 -1.91 -2.04
C GLY A 43 -10.75 -2.42 -3.31
N ASN A 44 -10.71 -1.61 -4.33
CA ASN A 44 -11.36 -1.86 -5.60
C ASN A 44 -10.37 -1.88 -6.78
N SER A 45 -10.83 -1.50 -7.96
CA SER A 45 -10.00 -1.48 -9.17
C SER A 45 -8.78 -0.56 -9.08
N TYR A 46 -8.79 0.48 -8.25
CA TYR A 46 -7.63 1.34 -8.02
C TYR A 46 -6.48 0.61 -7.32
N THR A 47 -6.79 -0.32 -6.43
CA THR A 47 -5.78 -1.20 -5.80
C THR A 47 -5.39 -2.37 -6.70
N ALA A 48 -6.35 -2.89 -7.49
CA ALA A 48 -6.09 -4.06 -8.35
C ALA A 48 -5.25 -3.74 -9.59
N ARG A 49 -5.43 -2.52 -10.15
CA ARG A 49 -4.76 -2.09 -11.38
C ARG A 49 -3.26 -2.08 -11.22
N HIS A 50 -2.57 -2.37 -12.32
CA HIS A 50 -1.11 -2.42 -12.40
C HIS A 50 -0.47 -3.40 -11.39
N LYS A 51 -1.27 -4.30 -10.78
CA LYS A 51 -0.82 -5.14 -9.66
C LYS A 51 -0.17 -4.29 -8.56
N LEU A 52 -0.80 -3.17 -8.20
CA LEU A 52 -0.24 -2.13 -7.34
C LEU A 52 0.44 -2.69 -6.08
N ALA A 53 -0.18 -3.66 -5.40
CA ALA A 53 0.40 -4.30 -4.22
C ALA A 53 1.74 -5.00 -4.49
N GLN A 54 1.96 -5.52 -5.72
CA GLN A 54 3.25 -6.10 -6.12
C GLN A 54 4.30 -5.02 -6.43
N VAL A 55 3.89 -3.89 -6.99
CA VAL A 55 4.79 -2.74 -7.18
C VAL A 55 5.25 -2.20 -5.82
N VAL A 56 4.33 -2.08 -4.86
CA VAL A 56 4.66 -1.68 -3.48
C VAL A 56 5.63 -2.69 -2.84
N LYS A 57 5.42 -4.00 -3.06
CA LYS A 57 6.36 -5.04 -2.62
C LYS A 57 7.77 -4.81 -3.20
N GLN A 58 7.88 -4.60 -4.50
CA GLN A 58 9.17 -4.35 -5.15
C GLN A 58 9.88 -3.11 -4.57
N MET A 59 9.14 -2.01 -4.35
CA MET A 59 9.70 -0.80 -3.73
C MET A 59 10.11 -1.05 -2.28
N ALA A 60 9.29 -1.76 -1.51
CA ALA A 60 9.56 -2.08 -0.11
C ALA A 60 10.83 -2.92 0.04
N GLU A 61 10.96 -3.97 -0.75
CA GLU A 61 12.12 -4.88 -0.70
C GLU A 61 13.39 -4.21 -1.25
N ALA A 62 13.27 -3.36 -2.28
CA ALA A 62 14.40 -2.59 -2.79
C ALA A 62 14.92 -1.54 -1.79
N GLY A 63 14.01 -0.90 -1.06
CA GLY A 63 14.37 0.13 -0.08
C GLY A 63 14.74 -0.39 1.31
N ASN A 64 14.53 -1.68 1.58
CA ASN A 64 14.79 -2.31 2.88
C ASN A 64 15.42 -3.69 2.66
N PRO A 65 16.75 -3.75 2.48
CA PRO A 65 17.45 -5.03 2.34
C PRO A 65 17.12 -5.99 3.50
N GLY A 66 16.91 -7.27 3.19
CA GLY A 66 16.50 -8.26 4.17
C GLY A 66 14.98 -8.33 4.46
N LEU A 67 14.19 -7.34 4.05
CA LEU A 67 12.73 -7.36 4.16
C LEU A 67 12.11 -8.28 3.11
N THR A 68 11.10 -9.05 3.51
CA THR A 68 10.16 -9.72 2.61
C THR A 68 8.75 -9.17 2.86
N LEU A 69 8.15 -8.49 1.90
CA LEU A 69 6.78 -8.03 2.00
C LEU A 69 5.83 -9.05 1.36
N ASN A 70 4.84 -9.52 2.11
CA ASN A 70 3.81 -10.45 1.66
C ASN A 70 2.47 -9.72 1.48
N PRO A 71 2.12 -9.26 0.27
CA PRO A 71 0.87 -8.57 0.05
C PRO A 71 -0.27 -9.55 -0.19
N THR A 72 -1.36 -9.37 0.51
CA THR A 72 -2.65 -10.00 0.25
C THR A 72 -3.66 -8.94 -0.15
N THR A 73 -4.53 -9.25 -1.11
CA THR A 73 -5.51 -8.30 -1.60
C THR A 73 -6.94 -8.85 -1.50
N VAL A 74 -7.85 -8.05 -0.94
CA VAL A 74 -9.30 -8.29 -1.02
C VAL A 74 -9.92 -7.18 -1.87
N ILE A 75 -10.29 -7.53 -3.09
CA ILE A 75 -10.72 -6.58 -4.11
C ILE A 75 -12.15 -6.88 -4.56
N TYR A 76 -12.99 -5.84 -4.52
CA TYR A 76 -14.29 -5.82 -5.19
C TYR A 76 -14.38 -4.59 -6.10
N GLY A 77 -14.47 -4.82 -7.41
CA GLY A 77 -14.45 -3.74 -8.42
C GLY A 77 -15.55 -2.70 -8.20
N GLY A 78 -15.17 -1.40 -8.11
CA GLY A 78 -16.08 -0.30 -7.90
C GLY A 78 -16.79 -0.29 -6.54
N ARG A 79 -16.31 -1.05 -5.55
CA ARG A 79 -16.92 -1.13 -4.22
C ARG A 79 -16.19 -0.23 -3.22
N ARG A 80 -16.95 0.25 -2.22
CA ARG A 80 -16.53 1.10 -1.11
C ARG A 80 -16.30 0.25 0.14
N LEU A 81 -15.77 0.82 1.21
CA LEU A 81 -15.57 0.07 2.47
C LEU A 81 -16.88 -0.43 3.09
N VAL A 82 -18.00 0.30 2.94
CA VAL A 82 -19.33 -0.21 3.35
C VAL A 82 -19.70 -1.48 2.60
N ASP A 83 -19.42 -1.53 1.29
CA ASP A 83 -19.70 -2.72 0.48
C ASP A 83 -18.81 -3.88 0.93
N HIS A 84 -17.53 -3.62 1.20
CA HIS A 84 -16.62 -4.60 1.78
C HIS A 84 -17.11 -5.15 3.11
N TRP A 85 -17.62 -4.28 3.99
CA TRP A 85 -18.20 -4.69 5.26
C TRP A 85 -19.36 -5.66 5.06
N ASN A 86 -20.29 -5.31 4.19
CA ASN A 86 -21.46 -6.16 3.86
C ASN A 86 -21.07 -7.48 3.16
N LEU A 87 -19.88 -7.54 2.55
CA LEU A 87 -19.34 -8.74 1.90
C LEU A 87 -18.41 -9.56 2.80
N GLY A 88 -18.36 -9.27 4.10
CA GLY A 88 -17.62 -10.06 5.08
C GLY A 88 -16.12 -9.81 5.11
N THR A 89 -15.61 -8.73 4.50
CA THR A 89 -14.15 -8.46 4.43
C THR A 89 -13.51 -8.30 5.82
N GLN A 90 -14.27 -7.96 6.86
CA GLN A 90 -13.80 -7.92 8.24
C GLN A 90 -13.21 -9.25 8.71
N ASN A 91 -13.67 -10.39 8.16
CA ASN A 91 -13.10 -11.69 8.51
C ASN A 91 -11.67 -11.87 7.97
N TYR A 92 -11.34 -11.24 6.83
CA TYR A 92 -9.97 -11.19 6.35
C TYR A 92 -9.08 -10.32 7.25
N VAL A 93 -9.60 -9.19 7.75
CA VAL A 93 -8.83 -8.32 8.65
C VAL A 93 -8.49 -9.05 9.94
N LYS A 94 -9.45 -9.74 10.57
CA LYS A 94 -9.24 -10.47 11.82
C LYS A 94 -8.83 -11.93 11.63
N GLN A 95 -8.27 -12.29 10.50
CA GLN A 95 -7.98 -13.69 10.10
C GLN A 95 -7.22 -14.49 11.17
N HIS A 96 -6.28 -13.86 11.87
CA HIS A 96 -5.52 -14.51 12.95
C HIS A 96 -6.41 -14.92 14.13
N ALA A 97 -7.35 -14.06 14.53
CA ALA A 97 -8.26 -14.25 15.67
C ALA A 97 -9.66 -14.74 15.26
N LEU A 98 -9.91 -14.92 13.95
CA LEU A 98 -11.19 -15.35 13.42
C LEU A 98 -11.56 -16.73 13.95
N THR A 99 -12.79 -16.90 14.42
CA THR A 99 -13.34 -18.20 14.78
C THR A 99 -14.04 -18.88 13.63
N ARG A 100 -14.09 -20.22 13.66
CA ARG A 100 -14.81 -21.01 12.64
C ARG A 100 -16.30 -20.64 12.63
N ALA A 101 -16.93 -20.45 13.79
CA ALA A 101 -18.34 -20.08 13.91
C ALA A 101 -18.64 -18.72 13.24
N GLU A 102 -17.78 -17.71 13.42
CA GLU A 102 -17.92 -16.41 12.74
C GLU A 102 -17.79 -16.53 11.23
N GLN A 103 -16.89 -17.39 10.76
CA GLN A 103 -16.72 -17.64 9.33
C GLN A 103 -17.92 -18.36 8.73
N GLU A 104 -18.47 -19.35 9.42
CA GLU A 104 -19.70 -20.06 9.02
C GLU A 104 -20.92 -19.14 9.01
N GLN A 105 -21.05 -18.25 10.00
CA GLN A 105 -22.09 -17.24 10.06
C GLN A 105 -22.00 -16.27 8.86
N THR A 106 -20.80 -15.83 8.52
CA THR A 106 -20.58 -14.97 7.32
C THR A 106 -20.98 -15.70 6.04
N ILE A 107 -20.63 -16.97 5.92
CA ILE A 107 -21.02 -17.80 4.77
C ILE A 107 -22.55 -17.94 4.68
N ALA A 108 -23.23 -18.15 5.80
CA ALA A 108 -24.70 -18.23 5.86
C ALA A 108 -25.34 -16.93 5.37
N THR A 109 -24.89 -15.78 5.87
CA THR A 109 -25.35 -14.45 5.45
C THR A 109 -25.14 -14.22 3.95
N LEU A 110 -23.93 -14.54 3.45
CA LEU A 110 -23.61 -14.38 2.02
C LEU A 110 -24.38 -15.35 1.13
N LYS A 111 -24.72 -16.54 1.63
CA LYS A 111 -25.56 -17.51 0.91
C LYS A 111 -26.98 -16.95 0.67
N GLU A 112 -27.56 -16.29 1.68
CA GLU A 112 -28.86 -15.60 1.52
C GLU A 112 -28.74 -14.41 0.56
N ALA A 113 -27.74 -13.54 0.72
CA ALA A 113 -27.52 -12.41 -0.17
C ALA A 113 -27.22 -12.81 -1.63
N ALA A 114 -26.67 -14.00 -1.86
CA ALA A 114 -26.39 -14.52 -3.19
C ALA A 114 -27.61 -15.09 -3.93
N LYS A 115 -28.77 -15.21 -3.25
CA LYS A 115 -30.04 -15.58 -3.89
C LYS A 115 -30.56 -14.46 -4.79
N ASP A 116 -30.22 -13.22 -4.47
CA ASP A 116 -30.49 -12.08 -5.33
C ASP A 116 -29.62 -12.17 -6.61
N PRO A 117 -30.24 -12.34 -7.80
CA PRO A 117 -29.52 -12.47 -9.07
C PRO A 117 -28.69 -11.22 -9.41
N GLU A 118 -29.12 -10.04 -8.97
CA GLU A 118 -28.43 -8.77 -9.20
C GLU A 118 -27.20 -8.61 -8.29
N ASN A 119 -27.13 -9.35 -7.18
CA ASN A 119 -26.02 -9.27 -6.25
C ASN A 119 -24.85 -10.19 -6.65
N ARG A 120 -24.24 -9.89 -7.79
CA ARG A 120 -23.07 -10.64 -8.30
C ARG A 120 -21.88 -10.66 -7.33
N TYR A 121 -21.76 -9.65 -6.47
CA TYR A 121 -20.65 -9.55 -5.49
C TYR A 121 -20.82 -10.52 -4.34
N ALA A 122 -22.05 -10.76 -3.87
CA ALA A 122 -22.31 -11.75 -2.82
C ALA A 122 -21.91 -13.16 -3.28
N LYS A 123 -22.17 -13.53 -4.55
CA LYS A 123 -21.71 -14.81 -5.12
C LYS A 123 -20.20 -14.97 -5.09
N GLY A 124 -19.48 -13.91 -5.50
CA GLY A 124 -18.00 -13.88 -5.47
C GLY A 124 -17.44 -13.91 -4.06
N ALA A 125 -18.04 -13.15 -3.12
CA ALA A 125 -17.67 -13.15 -1.72
C ALA A 125 -17.92 -14.53 -1.08
N LEU A 126 -19.08 -15.14 -1.31
CA LEU A 126 -19.40 -16.47 -0.81
C LEU A 126 -18.35 -17.52 -1.24
N ALA A 127 -17.93 -17.49 -2.51
CA ALA A 127 -16.89 -18.41 -2.99
C ALA A 127 -15.56 -18.21 -2.26
N ARG A 128 -15.15 -16.93 -2.02
CA ARG A 128 -13.94 -16.59 -1.28
C ARG A 128 -14.02 -17.05 0.19
N HIS A 129 -15.14 -16.82 0.85
CA HIS A 129 -15.33 -17.22 2.25
C HIS A 129 -15.38 -18.73 2.44
N ARG A 130 -15.96 -19.48 1.47
CA ARG A 130 -15.88 -20.94 1.46
C ARG A 130 -14.45 -21.45 1.34
N LYS A 131 -13.64 -20.80 0.48
CA LYS A 131 -12.21 -21.11 0.38
C LYS A 131 -11.49 -20.82 1.69
N LEU A 132 -11.73 -19.65 2.30
CA LEU A 132 -11.15 -19.30 3.59
C LEU A 132 -11.53 -20.31 4.69
N LEU A 133 -12.77 -20.81 4.71
CA LEU A 133 -13.19 -21.85 5.63
C LEU A 133 -12.49 -23.21 5.38
N LYS A 134 -12.31 -23.56 4.10
CA LYS A 134 -11.61 -24.80 3.72
C LYS A 134 -10.17 -24.81 4.21
N ASP A 135 -9.50 -23.68 4.09
CA ASP A 135 -8.09 -23.50 4.44
C ASP A 135 -7.92 -22.90 5.86
N PHE A 136 -8.95 -22.99 6.71
CA PHE A 136 -9.10 -22.20 7.94
C PHE A 136 -7.93 -22.33 8.90
N GLU A 137 -7.45 -23.55 9.15
CA GLU A 137 -6.36 -23.79 10.10
C GLU A 137 -4.98 -23.40 9.55
N SER A 138 -4.80 -23.45 8.23
CA SER A 138 -3.53 -23.12 7.57
C SER A 138 -3.40 -21.63 7.21
N GLN A 139 -4.50 -20.87 7.18
CA GLN A 139 -4.53 -19.48 6.78
C GLN A 139 -4.90 -18.55 7.94
N ARG A 140 -4.06 -18.53 8.97
CA ARG A 140 -4.22 -17.65 10.14
C ARG A 140 -3.20 -16.51 10.14
N THR A 141 -3.21 -15.74 9.06
CA THR A 141 -2.26 -14.64 8.91
C THR A 141 -2.53 -13.54 9.95
N LYS A 142 -1.50 -13.19 10.71
CA LYS A 142 -1.44 -11.97 11.49
C LYS A 142 -0.93 -10.86 10.58
N TRP A 143 -1.72 -9.81 10.44
CA TRP A 143 -1.33 -8.67 9.62
C TRP A 143 -0.46 -7.71 10.43
N ASP A 144 0.57 -7.17 9.79
CA ASP A 144 1.38 -6.08 10.33
C ASP A 144 0.81 -4.73 9.90
N VAL A 145 0.21 -4.70 8.69
CA VAL A 145 -0.41 -3.49 8.13
C VAL A 145 -1.71 -3.85 7.40
N VAL A 146 -2.73 -3.00 7.56
CA VAL A 146 -3.97 -3.05 6.77
C VAL A 146 -4.13 -1.73 6.02
N VAL A 147 -4.17 -1.81 4.68
CA VAL A 147 -4.38 -0.68 3.79
C VAL A 147 -5.86 -0.61 3.41
N LEU A 148 -6.49 0.52 3.72
CA LEU A 148 -7.91 0.77 3.48
C LEU A 148 -8.06 1.80 2.36
N GLN A 149 -8.51 1.39 1.18
CA GLN A 149 -8.71 2.29 0.05
C GLN A 149 -10.06 2.98 0.12
N SER A 150 -10.08 4.32 -0.05
CA SER A 150 -11.32 5.09 -0.24
C SER A 150 -11.87 4.89 -1.66
N TYR A 151 -13.16 5.08 -1.84
CA TYR A 151 -13.74 5.33 -3.15
C TYR A 151 -13.68 6.84 -3.45
N ARG A 152 -13.66 7.26 -4.73
CA ARG A 152 -13.42 8.66 -5.10
C ARG A 152 -14.41 9.65 -4.48
N ASP A 153 -15.64 9.24 -4.20
CA ASP A 153 -16.73 10.09 -3.68
C ASP A 153 -17.06 9.79 -2.21
N ASP A 154 -16.36 8.86 -1.55
CA ASP A 154 -16.70 8.35 -0.21
C ASP A 154 -16.57 9.40 0.89
N LEU A 155 -15.86 10.50 0.64
CA LEU A 155 -15.66 11.59 1.60
C LEU A 155 -16.54 12.81 1.33
N ASN A 156 -17.55 12.67 0.49
CA ASN A 156 -18.47 13.75 0.22
C ASN A 156 -19.59 13.81 1.28
N GLY A 157 -19.79 14.99 1.87
CA GLY A 157 -20.90 15.27 2.77
C GLY A 157 -20.68 14.88 4.24
N LYS A 158 -21.70 15.13 5.05
CA LYS A 158 -21.70 14.87 6.50
C LYS A 158 -21.64 13.39 6.85
N ASP A 159 -22.24 12.56 6.00
CA ASP A 159 -22.39 11.12 6.19
C ASP A 159 -21.41 10.32 5.35
N SER A 160 -20.17 10.78 5.26
CA SER A 160 -19.10 10.09 4.54
C SER A 160 -19.03 8.61 4.93
N LEU A 161 -19.33 7.73 3.99
CA LEU A 161 -19.28 6.28 4.22
C LEU A 161 -17.87 5.81 4.53
N TYR A 162 -16.86 6.47 3.97
CA TYR A 162 -15.48 6.17 4.30
C TYR A 162 -15.15 6.49 5.75
N ALA A 163 -15.57 7.68 6.23
CA ALA A 163 -15.39 8.10 7.62
C ALA A 163 -16.14 7.21 8.62
N GLN A 164 -17.25 6.56 8.20
CA GLN A 164 -17.99 5.63 9.04
C GLN A 164 -17.36 4.24 9.10
N TYR A 165 -16.84 3.74 7.99
CA TYR A 165 -16.39 2.34 7.88
C TYR A 165 -14.89 2.16 8.05
N ALA A 166 -14.04 3.15 7.74
CA ALA A 166 -12.62 3.07 7.99
C ALA A 166 -12.29 2.87 9.49
N PRO A 167 -12.94 3.58 10.45
CA PRO A 167 -12.74 3.30 11.87
C PRO A 167 -13.12 1.88 12.29
N LYS A 168 -14.17 1.31 11.72
CA LYS A 168 -14.58 -0.07 12.03
C LYS A 168 -13.53 -1.10 11.61
N PHE A 169 -12.99 -0.94 10.41
CA PHE A 169 -11.87 -1.78 9.93
C PHE A 169 -10.59 -1.54 10.73
N ALA A 170 -10.29 -0.27 11.05
CA ALA A 170 -9.12 0.10 11.82
C ALA A 170 -9.14 -0.52 13.24
N ALA A 171 -10.29 -0.51 13.90
CA ALA A 171 -10.46 -1.14 15.21
C ALA A 171 -10.14 -2.65 15.16
N LEU A 172 -10.62 -3.36 14.13
CA LEU A 172 -10.32 -4.78 13.94
C LEU A 172 -8.85 -5.04 13.66
N ALA A 173 -8.20 -4.19 12.85
CA ALA A 173 -6.79 -4.29 12.54
C ALA A 173 -5.94 -4.07 13.79
N LYS A 174 -6.20 -2.99 14.53
CA LYS A 174 -5.48 -2.62 15.76
C LYS A 174 -5.65 -3.63 16.88
N ALA A 175 -6.80 -4.26 16.99
CA ALA A 175 -7.04 -5.34 17.96
C ALA A 175 -6.08 -6.53 17.80
N GLN A 176 -5.43 -6.66 16.65
CA GLN A 176 -4.41 -7.66 16.35
C GLN A 176 -2.99 -7.09 16.33
N GLY A 177 -2.81 -5.80 16.63
CA GLY A 177 -1.54 -5.10 16.61
C GLY A 177 -1.13 -4.62 15.21
N ALA A 178 -2.02 -4.66 14.20
CA ALA A 178 -1.72 -4.14 12.86
C ALA A 178 -1.82 -2.62 12.81
N ARG A 179 -0.88 -1.99 12.10
CA ARG A 179 -0.97 -0.57 11.71
C ARG A 179 -2.00 -0.40 10.58
N VAL A 180 -2.56 0.80 10.47
CA VAL A 180 -3.53 1.13 9.42
C VAL A 180 -2.98 2.21 8.50
N ILE A 181 -3.17 2.03 7.20
CA ILE A 181 -2.87 3.04 6.18
C ILE A 181 -4.14 3.34 5.41
N LEU A 182 -4.50 4.62 5.35
CA LEU A 182 -5.57 5.11 4.52
C LEU A 182 -5.03 5.36 3.10
N TYR A 183 -5.50 4.61 2.12
CA TYR A 183 -5.21 4.86 0.72
C TYR A 183 -6.32 5.73 0.14
N GLU A 184 -6.03 7.02 0.02
CA GLU A 184 -6.94 8.00 -0.55
C GLU A 184 -7.01 7.87 -2.07
N THR A 185 -8.21 7.82 -2.65
CA THR A 185 -8.37 7.94 -4.11
C THR A 185 -8.61 9.39 -4.50
N THR A 186 -8.14 9.77 -5.68
CA THR A 186 -8.16 11.14 -6.16
C THR A 186 -9.44 11.48 -6.92
N PRO A 187 -10.33 12.33 -6.43
CA PRO A 187 -11.25 13.04 -7.27
C PRO A 187 -10.50 14.20 -7.95
N ASN A 188 -10.80 14.52 -9.17
CA ASN A 188 -10.36 15.76 -9.86
C ASN A 188 -8.84 16.02 -9.99
N THR A 189 -7.98 15.13 -9.51
CA THR A 189 -6.52 15.22 -9.62
C THR A 189 -5.97 14.24 -10.64
N GLN A 190 -6.75 13.95 -11.67
CA GLN A 190 -6.41 13.02 -12.73
C GLN A 190 -6.62 13.69 -14.08
N ASN A 191 -5.56 13.95 -14.79
CA ASN A 191 -5.59 14.50 -16.14
C ASN A 191 -5.22 13.41 -17.17
N ALA A 192 -5.95 13.40 -18.30
CA ALA A 192 -5.65 12.54 -19.44
C ALA A 192 -4.77 13.22 -20.50
N LYS A 193 -4.58 14.53 -20.38
CA LYS A 193 -3.74 15.36 -21.27
C LYS A 193 -2.88 16.29 -20.40
N ALA A 194 -1.75 16.71 -20.93
CA ALA A 194 -0.94 17.75 -20.32
C ALA A 194 -1.77 18.99 -19.96
N LEU A 195 -1.49 19.58 -18.82
CA LEU A 195 -2.21 20.78 -18.35
C LEU A 195 -1.53 22.03 -18.86
N LYS A 196 -2.35 23.03 -19.24
CA LYS A 196 -1.87 24.38 -19.63
C LYS A 196 -1.83 25.32 -18.43
N ASN A 197 -2.70 25.11 -17.46
CA ASN A 197 -2.82 25.94 -16.26
C ASN A 197 -2.73 25.05 -15.01
N PRO A 198 -2.23 25.58 -13.88
CA PRO A 198 -2.24 24.89 -12.61
C PRO A 198 -3.65 24.43 -12.22
N PRO A 199 -3.82 23.25 -11.60
CA PRO A 199 -5.13 22.78 -11.15
C PRO A 199 -5.62 23.60 -9.94
N GLU A 200 -6.94 23.64 -9.75
CA GLU A 200 -7.54 24.22 -8.54
C GLU A 200 -7.26 23.36 -7.32
N SER A 201 -6.72 23.97 -6.26
CA SER A 201 -6.31 23.27 -5.05
C SER A 201 -7.40 23.11 -3.99
N LYS A 202 -8.44 23.98 -4.01
CA LYS A 202 -9.45 24.08 -2.93
C LYS A 202 -10.13 22.75 -2.59
N ALA A 203 -10.62 22.04 -3.61
CA ALA A 203 -11.31 20.75 -3.40
C ALA A 203 -10.33 19.66 -2.89
N VAL A 204 -9.10 19.66 -3.40
CA VAL A 204 -8.04 18.75 -2.97
C VAL A 204 -7.68 18.98 -1.50
N MET A 205 -7.46 20.24 -1.12
CA MET A 205 -7.12 20.59 0.27
C MET A 205 -8.25 20.26 1.25
N LYS A 206 -9.51 20.51 0.82
CA LYS A 206 -10.68 20.12 1.64
C LYS A 206 -10.68 18.62 1.92
N LYS A 207 -10.43 17.81 0.90
CA LYS A 207 -10.38 16.34 1.04
C LYS A 207 -9.17 15.90 1.85
N ALA A 208 -8.00 16.43 1.59
CA ALA A 208 -6.78 16.11 2.34
C ALA A 208 -6.94 16.38 3.84
N LYS A 209 -7.54 17.53 4.22
CA LYS A 209 -7.85 17.85 5.62
C LYS A 209 -8.86 16.86 6.23
N ALA A 210 -9.89 16.46 5.49
CA ALA A 210 -10.87 15.49 5.99
C ALA A 210 -10.24 14.11 6.23
N ILE A 211 -9.37 13.65 5.33
CA ILE A 211 -8.61 12.39 5.51
C ILE A 211 -7.60 12.53 6.66
N ALA A 212 -6.94 13.69 6.80
CA ALA A 212 -5.98 13.95 7.87
C ALA A 212 -6.67 13.86 9.26
N ALA A 213 -7.83 14.50 9.42
CA ALA A 213 -8.63 14.40 10.65
C ALA A 213 -9.07 12.96 10.94
N LEU A 214 -9.51 12.21 9.91
CA LEU A 214 -9.84 10.80 10.07
C LEU A 214 -8.61 9.96 10.45
N ALA A 215 -7.47 10.19 9.81
CA ALA A 215 -6.22 9.50 10.11
C ALA A 215 -5.78 9.74 11.56
N LYS A 216 -5.86 11.00 12.05
CA LYS A 216 -5.61 11.34 13.45
C LYS A 216 -6.57 10.62 14.40
N GLN A 217 -7.87 10.67 14.10
CA GLN A 217 -8.92 10.03 14.92
C GLN A 217 -8.66 8.54 15.12
N ILE A 218 -8.21 7.84 14.06
CA ILE A 218 -8.01 6.39 14.12
C ILE A 218 -6.52 6.01 14.25
N ASP A 219 -5.64 6.98 14.50
CA ASP A 219 -4.18 6.81 14.57
C ASP A 219 -3.67 5.95 13.41
N ALA A 220 -3.80 6.47 12.20
CA ALA A 220 -3.39 5.85 10.95
C ALA A 220 -2.44 6.75 10.17
N SER A 221 -1.59 6.15 9.33
CA SER A 221 -0.88 6.84 8.25
C SER A 221 -1.78 6.95 7.02
N ALA A 222 -1.35 7.69 6.00
CA ALA A 222 -2.06 7.72 4.73
C ALA A 222 -1.13 7.80 3.51
N ALA A 223 -1.61 7.25 2.38
CA ALA A 223 -1.11 7.55 1.04
C ALA A 223 -1.99 8.66 0.44
N PRO A 224 -1.55 9.94 0.47
CA PRO A 224 -2.38 11.11 0.21
C PRO A 224 -2.45 11.42 -1.29
N MET A 225 -3.16 10.61 -2.04
CA MET A 225 -3.17 10.68 -3.50
C MET A 225 -3.76 11.97 -4.06
N SER A 226 -4.67 12.64 -3.34
CA SER A 226 -5.18 13.95 -3.77
C SER A 226 -4.07 15.00 -3.79
N LEU A 227 -3.25 15.07 -2.74
CA LEU A 227 -2.09 15.97 -2.65
C LEU A 227 -1.03 15.59 -3.69
N ALA A 228 -0.70 14.30 -3.79
CA ALA A 228 0.30 13.82 -4.73
C ALA A 228 -0.09 14.11 -6.20
N GLY A 229 -1.37 13.93 -6.55
CA GLY A 229 -1.89 14.30 -7.85
C GLY A 229 -1.81 15.80 -8.10
N LEU A 230 -2.20 16.64 -7.12
CA LEU A 230 -2.11 18.09 -7.21
C LEU A 230 -0.67 18.57 -7.42
N HIS A 231 0.27 18.07 -6.61
CA HIS A 231 1.69 18.44 -6.75
C HIS A 231 2.25 17.98 -8.10
N CYS A 232 1.92 16.75 -8.53
CA CYS A 232 2.36 16.27 -9.84
C CYS A 232 1.82 17.15 -10.97
N GLN A 233 0.54 17.51 -10.96
CA GLN A 233 -0.07 18.38 -11.95
C GLN A 233 0.49 19.81 -11.94
N THR A 234 0.98 20.28 -10.80
CA THR A 234 1.58 21.61 -10.65
C THR A 234 3.04 21.63 -11.10
N GLU A 235 3.84 20.64 -10.69
CA GLU A 235 5.28 20.60 -10.93
C GLU A 235 5.66 19.92 -12.24
N ARG A 236 4.82 19.00 -12.70
CA ARG A 236 4.98 18.23 -13.93
C ARG A 236 3.65 18.22 -14.73
N PRO A 237 3.21 19.38 -15.19
CA PRO A 237 1.95 19.53 -15.96
C PRO A 237 1.97 18.77 -17.30
N ASP A 238 3.14 18.36 -17.77
CA ASP A 238 3.37 17.52 -18.94
C ASP A 238 2.94 16.06 -18.73
N LEU A 239 2.97 15.57 -17.48
CA LEU A 239 2.59 14.19 -17.16
C LEU A 239 1.08 14.00 -17.10
N THR A 240 0.62 12.83 -17.54
CA THR A 240 -0.79 12.43 -17.45
C THR A 240 -0.97 11.39 -16.35
N LEU A 241 -2.09 11.47 -15.61
CA LEU A 241 -2.34 10.65 -14.43
C LEU A 241 -3.47 9.62 -14.63
N ARG A 242 -4.21 9.69 -15.73
CA ARG A 242 -5.21 8.68 -16.12
C ARG A 242 -5.16 8.37 -17.60
N PHE A 243 -5.82 7.30 -18.00
CA PHE A 243 -6.05 6.98 -19.40
C PHE A 243 -7.02 7.99 -20.04
N VAL A 244 -6.95 8.15 -21.38
CA VAL A 244 -7.79 9.11 -22.11
C VAL A 244 -9.28 8.74 -21.95
N ASN A 245 -9.63 7.49 -22.21
CA ASN A 245 -11.00 7.01 -22.21
C ASN A 245 -11.38 6.20 -20.96
N ASP A 246 -10.58 6.28 -19.91
CA ASP A 246 -10.80 5.54 -18.68
C ASP A 246 -10.34 6.39 -17.47
N ALA A 247 -11.21 6.57 -16.50
CA ALA A 247 -10.92 7.36 -15.30
C ALA A 247 -9.99 6.66 -14.30
N HIS A 248 -9.51 5.44 -14.61
CA HIS A 248 -8.55 4.78 -13.74
C HIS A 248 -7.14 5.32 -13.91
N LEU A 249 -6.31 5.03 -12.94
CA LEU A 249 -4.89 5.33 -12.94
C LEU A 249 -4.22 4.81 -14.23
N ASN A 250 -3.39 5.63 -14.85
CA ASN A 250 -2.40 5.14 -15.79
C ASN A 250 -1.12 4.71 -15.05
N GLN A 251 -0.10 4.31 -15.78
CA GLN A 251 1.16 3.82 -15.18
C GLN A 251 1.86 4.91 -14.35
N THR A 252 1.77 6.18 -14.76
CA THR A 252 2.37 7.31 -14.02
C THR A 252 1.73 7.49 -12.65
N MET A 253 0.39 7.52 -12.60
CA MET A 253 -0.31 7.65 -11.32
C MET A 253 -0.14 6.40 -10.46
N ALA A 254 -0.05 5.22 -11.06
CA ALA A 254 0.22 3.99 -10.31
C ALA A 254 1.60 4.00 -9.65
N TYR A 255 2.61 4.51 -10.36
CA TYR A 255 3.96 4.69 -9.80
C TYR A 255 3.96 5.68 -8.63
N LEU A 256 3.35 6.85 -8.83
CA LEU A 256 3.20 7.87 -7.78
C LEU A 256 2.46 7.30 -6.55
N THR A 257 1.40 6.50 -6.78
CA THR A 257 0.65 5.82 -5.71
C THR A 257 1.54 4.84 -4.94
N ALA A 258 2.34 4.04 -5.64
CA ALA A 258 3.25 3.09 -5.00
C ALA A 258 4.31 3.81 -4.14
N CYS A 259 4.84 4.94 -4.61
CA CYS A 259 5.76 5.80 -3.85
C CYS A 259 5.10 6.36 -2.57
N CYS A 260 3.84 6.83 -2.65
CA CYS A 260 3.10 7.31 -1.47
C CYS A 260 2.80 6.17 -0.48
N LEU A 261 2.47 4.98 -0.97
CA LEU A 261 2.28 3.80 -0.11
C LEU A 261 3.58 3.35 0.54
N TYR A 262 4.71 3.41 -0.17
CA TYR A 262 6.03 3.18 0.42
C TYR A 262 6.31 4.18 1.56
N ALA A 263 6.11 5.48 1.32
CA ALA A 263 6.29 6.51 2.35
C ALA A 263 5.40 6.23 3.57
N ALA A 264 4.13 5.87 3.38
CA ALA A 264 3.20 5.56 4.46
C ALA A 264 3.55 4.26 5.23
N LEU A 265 4.15 3.28 4.55
CA LEU A 265 4.58 2.02 5.16
C LEU A 265 5.80 2.20 6.07
N PHE A 266 6.76 3.01 5.65
CA PHE A 266 8.09 3.06 6.28
C PHE A 266 8.43 4.40 6.91
N ASP A 267 7.58 5.43 6.76
CA ASP A 267 7.87 6.82 7.14
C ASP A 267 9.22 7.28 6.57
N ARG A 268 9.49 6.94 5.31
CA ARG A 268 10.76 7.18 4.62
C ARG A 268 10.53 7.67 3.20
N SER A 269 11.46 8.51 2.71
CA SER A 269 11.44 8.96 1.32
C SER A 269 11.61 7.78 0.36
N PRO A 270 10.82 7.70 -0.73
CA PRO A 270 11.03 6.77 -1.82
C PRO A 270 12.14 7.22 -2.79
N GLU A 271 12.75 8.39 -2.57
CA GLU A 271 13.80 8.90 -3.46
C GLU A 271 14.99 7.96 -3.51
N GLY A 272 15.50 7.73 -4.72
CA GLY A 272 16.59 6.81 -4.97
C GLY A 272 16.19 5.33 -5.12
N LEU A 273 14.91 4.96 -4.93
CA LEU A 273 14.49 3.58 -5.18
C LEU A 273 14.68 3.20 -6.65
N PRO A 274 15.21 1.99 -6.93
CA PRO A 274 15.59 1.59 -8.30
C PRO A 274 14.40 1.18 -9.17
N VAL A 275 13.20 1.00 -8.61
CA VAL A 275 12.01 0.62 -9.39
C VAL A 275 11.67 1.74 -10.37
N ASP A 276 11.66 1.42 -11.66
CA ASP A 276 11.58 2.39 -12.76
C ASP A 276 10.47 2.12 -13.76
N SER A 277 9.68 1.07 -13.57
CA SER A 277 8.69 0.67 -14.57
C SER A 277 7.39 0.17 -13.95
N ILE A 278 6.30 0.37 -14.68
CA ILE A 278 4.96 -0.10 -14.34
C ILE A 278 4.34 -0.79 -15.56
N THR A 279 3.89 -2.02 -15.36
CA THR A 279 3.12 -2.76 -16.36
C THR A 279 1.63 -2.67 -16.03
N ASP A 280 0.81 -2.21 -16.98
CA ASP A 280 -0.65 -2.24 -16.81
C ASP A 280 -1.15 -3.70 -16.80
N ILE A 281 -2.24 -3.95 -16.10
CA ILE A 281 -2.91 -5.22 -16.23
C ILE A 281 -3.68 -5.24 -17.55
N ARG A 282 -3.52 -6.33 -18.27
CA ARG A 282 -4.25 -6.52 -19.50
C ARG A 282 -5.76 -6.42 -19.27
N PHE A 283 -6.39 -5.50 -20.00
CA PHE A 283 -7.85 -5.44 -20.03
C PHE A 283 -8.38 -6.67 -20.78
N TRP A 284 -9.28 -7.44 -20.15
CA TRP A 284 -9.78 -8.70 -20.71
C TRP A 284 -10.44 -8.60 -22.11
N LYS A 285 -10.93 -7.41 -22.47
CA LYS A 285 -11.47 -7.12 -23.81
C LYS A 285 -10.38 -6.76 -24.83
N ASN A 286 -9.17 -6.42 -24.39
CA ASN A 286 -8.08 -6.09 -25.29
C ASN A 286 -7.37 -7.37 -25.75
N LYS A 287 -7.44 -7.65 -27.06
CA LYS A 287 -6.75 -8.80 -27.65
C LYS A 287 -5.23 -8.58 -27.74
N GLU A 288 -4.78 -7.33 -27.75
CA GLU A 288 -3.38 -6.96 -27.79
C GLU A 288 -2.77 -7.04 -26.39
N ARG A 289 -1.77 -7.91 -26.22
CA ARG A 289 -1.13 -8.13 -24.93
C ARG A 289 -0.06 -7.11 -24.59
N GLU A 290 0.40 -6.35 -25.56
CA GLU A 290 1.53 -5.46 -25.47
C GLU A 290 1.14 -3.98 -25.34
N LYS A 291 -0.12 -3.68 -25.53
CA LYS A 291 -0.65 -2.31 -25.48
C LYS A 291 -1.58 -2.10 -24.30
N ASP A 292 -1.47 -0.91 -23.71
CA ASP A 292 -2.39 -0.40 -22.70
C ASP A 292 -3.72 0.05 -23.31
N ARG A 293 -4.55 0.71 -22.52
CA ARG A 293 -5.89 1.18 -22.94
C ARG A 293 -5.89 2.31 -23.94
N ASP A 294 -4.81 3.06 -23.99
CA ASP A 294 -4.62 4.19 -24.92
C ASP A 294 -3.79 3.77 -26.16
N GLY A 295 -3.50 2.45 -26.30
CA GLY A 295 -2.73 1.90 -27.41
C GLY A 295 -1.22 2.11 -27.30
N LYS A 296 -0.72 2.53 -26.14
CA LYS A 296 0.70 2.68 -25.84
C LYS A 296 1.27 1.35 -25.30
N PRO A 297 2.60 1.20 -25.20
CA PRO A 297 3.20 0.01 -24.58
C PRO A 297 2.58 -0.26 -23.20
N ILE A 298 2.26 -1.52 -22.93
CA ILE A 298 1.63 -1.92 -21.66
C ILE A 298 2.55 -1.68 -20.45
N THR A 299 3.86 -1.75 -20.66
CA THR A 299 4.88 -1.37 -19.68
C THR A 299 5.40 0.02 -20.01
N LYS A 300 5.29 0.93 -19.05
CA LYS A 300 5.93 2.24 -19.10
C LYS A 300 7.19 2.18 -18.25
N THR A 301 8.34 2.41 -18.88
CA THR A 301 9.60 2.69 -18.20
C THR A 301 9.73 4.20 -18.04
N PHE A 302 10.07 4.65 -16.85
CA PHE A 302 10.24 6.06 -16.52
C PHE A 302 11.69 6.47 -16.78
N SER A 303 11.87 7.67 -17.36
CA SER A 303 13.18 8.30 -17.39
C SER A 303 13.68 8.56 -15.96
N GLU A 304 14.98 8.72 -15.78
CA GLU A 304 15.54 9.09 -14.46
C GLU A 304 14.89 10.35 -13.90
N LYS A 305 14.68 11.37 -14.76
CA LYS A 305 13.98 12.61 -14.39
C LYS A 305 12.56 12.34 -13.91
N ASP A 306 11.75 11.57 -14.66
CA ASP A 306 10.37 11.28 -14.28
C ASP A 306 10.31 10.50 -12.97
N ARG A 307 11.18 9.50 -12.82
CA ARG A 307 11.29 8.69 -11.61
C ARG A 307 11.61 9.56 -10.40
N THR A 308 12.66 10.36 -10.48
CA THR A 308 13.12 11.23 -9.38
C THR A 308 12.05 12.27 -9.01
N ASP A 309 11.44 12.91 -10.00
CA ASP A 309 10.37 13.89 -9.74
C ASP A 309 9.16 13.24 -9.05
N LEU A 310 8.70 12.07 -9.52
CA LEU A 310 7.55 11.38 -8.93
C LEU A 310 7.85 10.88 -7.51
N GLN A 311 9.05 10.39 -7.23
CA GLN A 311 9.48 9.98 -5.89
C GLN A 311 9.51 11.17 -4.93
N ARG A 312 10.12 12.29 -5.35
CA ARG A 312 10.16 13.54 -4.57
C ARG A 312 8.76 14.11 -4.32
N ILE A 313 7.90 14.12 -5.33
CA ILE A 313 6.51 14.57 -5.22
C ILE A 313 5.73 13.71 -4.21
N ALA A 314 5.91 12.40 -4.24
CA ALA A 314 5.29 11.49 -3.28
C ALA A 314 5.72 11.81 -1.84
N TRP A 315 7.01 11.98 -1.61
CA TRP A 315 7.56 12.33 -0.29
C TRP A 315 7.04 13.68 0.20
N LYS A 316 7.13 14.73 -0.62
CA LYS A 316 6.59 16.05 -0.30
C LYS A 316 5.11 15.98 0.09
N SER A 317 4.32 15.21 -0.65
CA SER A 317 2.89 15.07 -0.39
C SER A 317 2.61 14.34 0.92
N TYR A 318 3.39 13.32 1.23
CA TYR A 318 3.32 12.59 2.49
C TYR A 318 3.68 13.48 3.69
N GLN A 319 4.74 14.27 3.59
CA GLN A 319 5.15 15.22 4.63
C GLN A 319 4.08 16.29 4.87
N GLN A 320 3.53 16.88 3.81
CA GLN A 320 2.43 17.84 3.93
C GLN A 320 1.18 17.23 4.57
N PHE A 321 0.86 15.98 4.22
CA PHE A 321 -0.26 15.29 4.83
C PHE A 321 -0.06 15.09 6.33
N ASN A 322 1.13 14.67 6.77
CA ASN A 322 1.44 14.50 8.17
C ASN A 322 1.30 15.81 8.94
N GLN A 323 1.74 16.93 8.36
CA GLN A 323 1.52 18.25 8.92
C GLN A 323 0.03 18.58 9.11
N LEU A 324 -0.80 18.33 8.07
CA LEU A 324 -2.25 18.50 8.18
C LEU A 324 -2.89 17.60 9.23
N ARG A 325 -2.38 16.39 9.41
CA ARG A 325 -2.85 15.45 10.43
C ARG A 325 -2.50 15.93 11.84
N ASP A 326 -1.31 16.45 12.03
CA ASP A 326 -0.85 16.91 13.34
C ASP A 326 -1.57 18.20 13.76
N ASP A 327 -1.93 19.05 12.78
CA ASP A 327 -2.68 20.31 12.95
C ASP A 327 -4.21 20.10 13.12
N SER A 328 -4.73 18.88 12.94
CA SER A 328 -6.17 18.57 12.93
C SER A 328 -6.80 18.49 14.32
#